data_fb3931a30c450c5dff158e64bac9db9b
#
_entry.id   fb3931a30c450c5dff158e64bac9db9b
#
_cell.length_a   1.000
_cell.length_b   1.000
_cell.length_c   1.000
_cell.angle_alpha   90.00
_cell.angle_beta   90.00
_cell.angle_gamma   90.00
#
_symmetry.space_group_name_H-M   'P 1'
#
loop_
_entity.id
_entity.type
_entity.pdbx_description
1 polymer ?
#
loop_
_entity_poly.entity_id
_entity_poly.type
_entity_poly.pdbx_seq_one_letter_code
_entity_poly.pdbx_strand_id
1 'polypeptide(L)'
;EESDIEQLDSGKTAKGIFELHQDGYGFIRSDNYLPGEQDVYVAPSQIRRFGLKTGDILTGNTRIKTQGEKFSALLYVSTINGLPPEEAMKRKNFEDLTPIFPNERIRLENPGCSTAMRVVDLISPIGKGQRGMIVSPPKAGKTTLLKEIALSVQKTEPDMHMIILLIDERPEEVTDIREAIEGPNVEVIYSTFDELPEHHKRVSEMVVA
;
A
#
# COMPACT_ATOMS: atom_id res chain seq x y z
N GLU A 1 19.31 3.70 29.80
CA GLU A 1 18.83 3.26 28.46
C GLU A 1 17.67 4.12 27.94
N GLU A 2 16.64 4.50 28.73
CA GLU A 2 15.57 5.41 28.27
C GLU A 2 16.10 6.83 28.03
N SER A 3 16.97 7.35 28.87
CA SER A 3 17.56 8.68 28.73
C SER A 3 18.46 8.82 27.48
N ASP A 4 19.08 7.74 27.02
CA ASP A 4 19.95 7.75 25.86
C ASP A 4 19.14 7.74 24.54
N ILE A 5 17.97 7.10 24.55
CA ILE A 5 17.04 7.09 23.42
C ILE A 5 16.43 8.48 23.20
N GLU A 6 16.01 9.16 24.27
CA GLU A 6 15.47 10.53 24.22
C GLU A 6 16.47 11.53 23.63
N GLN A 7 17.76 11.40 23.94
CA GLN A 7 18.80 12.28 23.39
C GLN A 7 19.07 12.05 21.90
N LEU A 8 18.77 10.87 21.38
CA LEU A 8 18.96 10.50 19.97
C LEU A 8 17.72 10.74 19.12
N ASP A 9 16.55 10.94 19.73
CA ASP A 9 15.30 11.15 19.04
C ASP A 9 15.27 12.51 18.33
N SER A 10 14.99 12.50 17.05
CA SER A 10 14.82 13.73 16.27
C SER A 10 13.47 14.41 16.49
N GLY A 11 12.53 13.77 17.18
CA GLY A 11 11.13 14.19 17.32
C GLY A 11 10.31 14.05 16.02
N LYS A 12 10.87 13.48 14.96
CA LYS A 12 10.19 13.27 13.69
C LYS A 12 9.73 11.83 13.56
N THR A 13 8.43 11.66 13.31
CA THR A 13 7.83 10.36 13.02
C THR A 13 7.96 10.03 11.53
N ALA A 14 8.41 8.83 11.22
CA ALA A 14 8.39 8.24 9.89
C ALA A 14 7.24 7.22 9.82
N LYS A 15 6.49 7.26 8.72
CA LYS A 15 5.46 6.26 8.39
C LYS A 15 5.55 5.94 6.90
N GLY A 16 5.53 4.68 6.57
CA GLY A 16 5.52 4.25 5.17
C GLY A 16 5.69 2.75 5.03
N ILE A 17 5.74 2.30 3.78
CA ILE A 17 5.91 0.89 3.46
C ILE A 17 7.39 0.50 3.55
N PHE A 18 7.64 -0.64 4.17
CA PHE A 18 8.99 -1.17 4.34
C PHE A 18 9.40 -2.03 3.14
N GLU A 19 10.60 -1.82 2.63
CA GLU A 19 11.26 -2.67 1.64
C GLU A 19 12.56 -3.23 2.19
N LEU A 20 12.67 -4.56 2.20
CA LEU A 20 13.88 -5.27 2.60
C LEU A 20 14.87 -5.35 1.44
N HIS A 21 16.12 -4.94 1.67
CA HIS A 21 17.22 -5.10 0.72
C HIS A 21 17.89 -6.47 0.86
N GLN A 22 18.47 -6.98 -0.23
CA GLN A 22 19.15 -8.28 -0.25
C GLN A 22 20.28 -8.42 0.76
N ASP A 23 20.93 -7.30 1.11
CA ASP A 23 22.02 -7.25 2.10
C ASP A 23 21.53 -7.25 3.56
N GLY A 24 20.21 -7.39 3.79
CA GLY A 24 19.62 -7.56 5.12
C GLY A 24 19.31 -6.25 5.87
N TYR A 25 19.51 -5.09 5.26
CA TYR A 25 18.96 -3.81 5.73
C TYR A 25 17.70 -3.44 4.92
N GLY A 26 17.02 -2.40 5.27
CA GLY A 26 15.84 -1.97 4.53
C GLY A 26 15.57 -0.47 4.62
N PHE A 27 14.51 -0.06 3.92
CA PHE A 27 14.05 1.33 3.91
C PHE A 27 12.54 1.41 4.09
N ILE A 28 12.10 2.44 4.79
CA ILE A 28 10.71 2.90 4.72
C ILE A 28 10.63 3.82 3.51
N ARG A 29 9.81 3.47 2.52
CA ARG A 29 9.62 4.26 1.30
C ARG A 29 8.61 5.37 1.56
N SER A 30 8.90 6.54 1.05
CA SER A 30 8.13 7.75 1.32
C SER A 30 7.09 8.06 0.26
N ASP A 31 7.31 7.67 -1.00
CA ASP A 31 6.41 8.02 -2.11
C ASP A 31 6.35 6.90 -3.15
N ASN A 32 5.15 6.60 -3.63
CA ASN A 32 4.83 5.67 -4.72
C ASN A 32 5.60 4.33 -4.65
N TYR A 33 5.97 3.89 -3.44
CA TYR A 33 6.73 2.68 -3.14
C TYR A 33 8.11 2.59 -3.85
N LEU A 34 8.59 3.69 -4.39
CA LEU A 34 9.88 3.78 -5.08
C LEU A 34 10.95 4.43 -4.17
N PRO A 35 12.26 4.15 -4.45
CA PRO A 35 13.34 4.81 -3.75
C PRO A 35 13.30 6.32 -3.91
N GLY A 36 13.43 7.04 -2.79
CA GLY A 36 13.42 8.49 -2.74
C GLY A 36 14.44 9.05 -1.76
N GLU A 37 14.64 10.37 -1.81
CA GLU A 37 15.58 11.07 -0.94
C GLU A 37 15.12 11.14 0.53
N GLN A 38 13.81 11.00 0.74
CA GLN A 38 13.19 11.03 2.08
C GLN A 38 13.04 9.65 2.71
N ASP A 39 13.56 8.61 2.08
CA ASP A 39 13.53 7.26 2.62
C ASP A 39 14.23 7.19 3.98
N VAL A 40 13.70 6.34 4.86
CA VAL A 40 14.24 6.14 6.19
C VAL A 40 14.88 4.76 6.28
N TYR A 41 16.16 4.74 6.62
CA TYR A 41 16.94 3.51 6.79
C TYR A 41 16.48 2.72 8.01
N VAL A 42 16.33 1.41 7.84
CA VAL A 42 15.98 0.45 8.90
C VAL A 42 17.14 -0.53 9.09
N ALA A 43 17.65 -0.59 10.32
CA ALA A 43 18.81 -1.41 10.64
C ALA A 43 18.49 -2.92 10.64
N PRO A 44 19.46 -3.79 10.27
CA PRO A 44 19.29 -5.24 10.30
C PRO A 44 18.88 -5.81 11.66
N SER A 45 19.29 -5.18 12.75
CA SER A 45 18.91 -5.57 14.11
C SER A 45 17.42 -5.43 14.37
N GLN A 46 16.81 -4.32 13.91
CA GLN A 46 15.37 -4.08 14.02
C GLN A 46 14.57 -5.04 13.13
N ILE A 47 15.05 -5.28 11.89
CA ILE A 47 14.44 -6.21 10.95
C ILE A 47 14.35 -7.62 11.56
N ARG A 48 15.47 -8.11 12.10
CA ARG A 48 15.50 -9.43 12.75
C ARG A 48 14.69 -9.48 14.03
N ARG A 49 14.75 -8.43 14.86
CA ARG A 49 14.04 -8.38 16.13
C ARG A 49 12.53 -8.48 15.95
N PHE A 50 11.97 -7.78 14.97
CA PHE A 50 10.52 -7.70 14.75
C PHE A 50 10.01 -8.60 13.61
N GLY A 51 10.89 -9.34 12.93
CA GLY A 51 10.52 -10.17 11.80
C GLY A 51 9.90 -9.37 10.66
N LEU A 52 10.47 -8.17 10.36
CA LEU A 52 9.94 -7.27 9.33
C LEU A 52 10.06 -7.89 7.94
N LYS A 53 9.05 -7.67 7.13
CA LYS A 53 8.97 -8.15 5.74
C LYS A 53 8.68 -7.00 4.81
N THR A 54 9.11 -7.12 3.56
CA THR A 54 8.68 -6.20 2.50
C THR A 54 7.14 -6.15 2.45
N GLY A 55 6.57 -4.95 2.37
CA GLY A 55 5.13 -4.74 2.42
C GLY A 55 4.60 -4.34 3.80
N ASP A 56 5.38 -4.47 4.88
CA ASP A 56 4.96 -4.00 6.20
C ASP A 56 4.84 -2.47 6.24
N ILE A 57 3.77 -1.96 6.80
CA ILE A 57 3.61 -0.53 7.08
C ILE A 57 4.23 -0.25 8.45
N LEU A 58 5.35 0.46 8.47
CA LEU A 58 6.06 0.83 9.69
C LEU A 58 5.73 2.25 10.11
N THR A 59 5.56 2.45 11.42
CA THR A 59 5.55 3.77 12.04
C THR A 59 6.56 3.78 13.17
N GLY A 60 7.35 4.85 13.27
CA GLY A 60 8.34 5.00 14.33
C GLY A 60 9.04 6.34 14.25
N ASN A 61 9.89 6.64 15.23
CA ASN A 61 10.65 7.87 15.25
C ASN A 61 12.02 7.69 14.59
N THR A 62 12.48 8.74 13.94
CA THR A 62 13.83 8.78 13.37
C THR A 62 14.83 9.33 14.38
N ARG A 63 16.08 8.87 14.30
CA ARG A 63 17.15 9.47 15.06
C ARG A 63 17.64 10.77 14.45
N ILE A 64 18.30 11.59 15.25
CA ILE A 64 19.01 12.78 14.79
C ILE A 64 20.06 12.35 13.75
N LYS A 65 20.03 12.99 12.59
CA LYS A 65 20.93 12.68 11.47
C LYS A 65 22.35 13.14 11.79
N THR A 66 23.31 12.24 11.64
CA THR A 66 24.74 12.56 11.83
C THR A 66 25.31 13.18 10.54
N GLN A 67 26.34 13.99 10.70
CA GLN A 67 27.00 14.65 9.56
C GLN A 67 27.58 13.60 8.60
N GLY A 68 27.17 13.65 7.32
CA GLY A 68 27.60 12.70 6.28
C GLY A 68 26.61 11.57 5.97
N GLU A 69 25.55 11.39 6.73
CA GLU A 69 24.50 10.40 6.42
C GLU A 69 23.57 10.91 5.31
N LYS A 70 23.36 10.07 4.29
CA LYS A 70 22.46 10.39 3.18
C LYS A 70 20.99 10.31 3.61
N PHE A 71 20.63 9.26 4.35
CA PHE A 71 19.25 8.98 4.80
C PHE A 71 19.12 9.15 6.31
N SER A 72 17.92 9.52 6.77
CA SER A 72 17.56 9.40 8.18
C SER A 72 17.46 7.92 8.56
N ALA A 73 17.76 7.58 9.81
CA ALA A 73 17.65 6.21 10.29
C ALA A 73 16.51 6.09 11.31
N LEU A 74 15.79 4.97 11.27
CA LEU A 74 14.76 4.66 12.25
C LEU A 74 15.41 4.40 13.61
N LEU A 75 14.95 5.12 14.63
CA LEU A 75 15.43 4.96 16.01
C LEU A 75 14.73 3.77 16.68
N TYR A 76 13.39 3.77 16.64
CA TYR A 76 12.56 2.66 17.12
C TYR A 76 11.27 2.52 16.32
N VAL A 77 10.71 1.32 16.36
CA VAL A 77 9.43 0.99 15.74
C VAL A 77 8.32 1.17 16.76
N SER A 78 7.34 2.03 16.45
CA SER A 78 6.15 2.24 17.29
C SER A 78 5.03 1.28 16.93
N THR A 79 4.75 1.11 15.62
CA THR A 79 3.73 0.17 15.14
C THR A 79 4.18 -0.52 13.85
N ILE A 80 3.67 -1.75 13.65
CA ILE A 80 3.81 -2.54 12.43
C ILE A 80 2.40 -2.88 11.97
N ASN A 81 2.01 -2.45 10.77
CA ASN A 81 0.65 -2.61 10.22
C ASN A 81 -0.45 -2.08 11.17
N GLY A 82 -0.16 -0.99 11.88
CA GLY A 82 -1.08 -0.38 12.84
C GLY A 82 -1.16 -1.09 14.21
N LEU A 83 -0.48 -2.21 14.39
CA LEU A 83 -0.44 -2.97 15.65
C LEU A 83 0.85 -2.71 16.42
N PRO A 84 0.84 -2.84 17.76
CA PRO A 84 2.06 -2.88 18.57
C PRO A 84 3.02 -3.96 18.05
N PRO A 85 4.35 -3.74 18.07
CA PRO A 85 5.31 -4.70 17.51
C PRO A 85 5.20 -6.12 18.09
N GLU A 86 4.88 -6.24 19.37
CA GLU A 86 4.72 -7.55 20.03
C GLU A 86 3.51 -8.35 19.52
N GLU A 87 2.45 -7.68 19.12
CA GLU A 87 1.28 -8.31 18.50
C GLU A 87 1.55 -8.64 17.04
N ALA A 88 2.17 -7.71 16.30
CA ALA A 88 2.53 -7.91 14.91
C ALA A 88 3.46 -9.12 14.70
N MET A 89 4.37 -9.38 15.64
CA MET A 89 5.27 -10.54 15.60
C MET A 89 4.56 -11.90 15.68
N LYS A 90 3.34 -11.94 16.23
CA LYS A 90 2.53 -13.18 16.35
C LYS A 90 1.75 -13.50 15.09
N ARG A 91 1.80 -12.64 14.06
CA ARG A 91 1.07 -12.84 12.81
C ARG A 91 1.50 -14.11 12.09
N LYS A 92 0.53 -14.82 11.50
CA LYS A 92 0.80 -15.92 10.58
C LYS A 92 1.30 -15.38 9.25
N ASN A 93 2.08 -16.18 8.53
CA ASN A 93 2.39 -15.86 7.15
C ASN A 93 1.16 -16.02 6.27
N PHE A 94 1.11 -15.33 5.13
CA PHE A 94 -0.02 -15.43 4.21
C PHE A 94 -0.23 -16.87 3.70
N GLU A 95 0.88 -17.58 3.42
CA GLU A 95 0.87 -18.97 2.95
C GLU A 95 0.32 -19.97 3.97
N ASP A 96 0.36 -19.62 5.26
CA ASP A 96 -0.15 -20.45 6.37
C ASP A 96 -1.64 -20.22 6.65
N LEU A 97 -2.28 -19.26 5.93
CA LEU A 97 -3.69 -18.96 6.09
C LEU A 97 -4.56 -19.98 5.36
N THR A 98 -5.70 -20.31 5.96
CA THR A 98 -6.68 -21.21 5.34
C THR A 98 -7.44 -20.45 4.25
N PRO A 99 -7.38 -20.88 2.97
CA PRO A 99 -8.18 -20.28 1.92
C PRO A 99 -9.67 -20.57 2.13
N ILE A 100 -10.51 -19.56 1.98
CA ILE A 100 -11.97 -19.67 2.06
C ILE A 100 -12.61 -19.13 0.78
N PHE A 101 -13.84 -19.58 0.49
CA PHE A 101 -14.63 -18.98 -0.58
C PHE A 101 -15.08 -17.57 -0.19
N PRO A 102 -15.20 -16.62 -1.17
CA PRO A 102 -15.71 -15.27 -0.93
C PRO A 102 -17.23 -15.35 -0.63
N ASN A 103 -17.59 -15.43 0.65
CA ASN A 103 -18.95 -15.57 1.13
C ASN A 103 -19.55 -14.24 1.64
N GLU A 104 -18.77 -13.19 1.72
CA GLU A 104 -19.20 -11.85 2.11
C GLU A 104 -19.21 -10.95 0.87
N ARG A 105 -20.41 -10.50 0.46
CA ARG A 105 -20.57 -9.69 -0.76
C ARG A 105 -20.20 -8.24 -0.50
N ILE A 106 -19.45 -7.65 -1.41
CA ILE A 106 -19.25 -6.21 -1.52
C ILE A 106 -20.39 -5.65 -2.39
N ARG A 107 -21.19 -4.74 -1.84
CA ARG A 107 -22.29 -4.12 -2.59
C ARG A 107 -21.79 -2.94 -3.39
N LEU A 108 -22.00 -2.97 -4.71
CA LEU A 108 -21.67 -1.86 -5.59
C LEU A 108 -22.86 -0.92 -5.80
N GLU A 109 -24.09 -1.43 -5.67
CA GLU A 109 -25.29 -0.61 -5.76
C GLU A 109 -25.43 0.25 -4.49
N ASN A 110 -25.44 1.56 -4.69
CA ASN A 110 -25.62 2.56 -3.63
C ASN A 110 -26.44 3.75 -4.18
N PRO A 111 -27.01 4.60 -3.33
CA PRO A 111 -27.73 5.79 -3.78
C PRO A 111 -26.86 6.69 -4.66
N GLY A 112 -27.31 6.93 -5.89
CA GLY A 112 -26.60 7.75 -6.88
C GLY A 112 -25.54 7.00 -7.71
N CYS A 113 -25.44 5.68 -7.61
CA CYS A 113 -24.56 4.89 -8.48
C CYS A 113 -25.07 4.85 -9.93
N SER A 114 -24.18 4.58 -10.86
CA SER A 114 -24.54 4.43 -12.27
C SER A 114 -25.32 3.14 -12.55
N THR A 115 -25.98 3.07 -13.71
CA THR A 115 -26.62 1.84 -14.18
C THR A 115 -25.60 0.71 -14.33
N ALA A 116 -24.36 1.02 -14.70
CA ALA A 116 -23.28 0.03 -14.83
C ALA A 116 -23.01 -0.67 -13.49
N MET A 117 -22.97 0.07 -12.38
CA MET A 117 -22.77 -0.52 -11.04
C MET A 117 -23.91 -1.44 -10.63
N ARG A 118 -25.14 -1.08 -10.94
CA ARG A 118 -26.31 -1.93 -10.70
C ARG A 118 -26.25 -3.23 -11.51
N VAL A 119 -25.86 -3.11 -12.77
CA VAL A 119 -25.70 -4.28 -13.66
C VAL A 119 -24.60 -5.21 -13.16
N VAL A 120 -23.43 -4.66 -12.82
CA VAL A 120 -22.31 -5.46 -12.28
C VAL A 120 -22.73 -6.14 -10.96
N ASP A 121 -23.36 -5.40 -10.06
CA ASP A 121 -23.77 -5.94 -8.77
C ASP A 121 -24.82 -7.06 -8.89
N LEU A 122 -25.66 -7.02 -9.94
CA LEU A 122 -26.68 -8.04 -10.20
C LEU A 122 -26.13 -9.28 -10.91
N ILE A 123 -25.29 -9.08 -11.96
CA ILE A 123 -24.89 -10.16 -12.87
C ILE A 123 -23.56 -10.77 -12.47
N SER A 124 -22.65 -9.95 -11.91
CA SER A 124 -21.29 -10.36 -11.55
C SER A 124 -20.91 -9.82 -10.16
N PRO A 125 -21.63 -10.23 -9.08
CA PRO A 125 -21.37 -9.74 -7.74
C PRO A 125 -19.95 -10.05 -7.29
N ILE A 126 -19.36 -9.12 -6.53
CA ILE A 126 -17.99 -9.23 -6.03
C ILE A 126 -18.04 -9.55 -4.53
N GLY A 127 -17.28 -10.53 -4.09
CA GLY A 127 -17.13 -10.89 -2.68
C GLY A 127 -15.73 -10.55 -2.15
N LYS A 128 -15.62 -10.36 -0.84
CA LYS A 128 -14.33 -10.13 -0.16
C LYS A 128 -13.40 -11.33 -0.39
N GLY A 129 -12.19 -11.05 -0.88
CA GLY A 129 -11.21 -12.07 -1.26
C GLY A 129 -11.38 -12.65 -2.68
N GLN A 130 -12.37 -12.19 -3.45
CA GLN A 130 -12.59 -12.64 -4.82
C GLN A 130 -11.53 -12.08 -5.76
N ARG A 131 -11.08 -12.92 -6.70
CA ARG A 131 -10.27 -12.52 -7.85
C ARG A 131 -11.18 -12.36 -9.05
N GLY A 132 -11.20 -11.16 -9.63
CA GLY A 132 -11.99 -10.84 -10.82
C GLY A 132 -11.10 -10.30 -11.94
N MET A 133 -11.54 -10.47 -13.18
CA MET A 133 -10.88 -9.92 -14.35
C MET A 133 -11.90 -9.21 -15.23
N ILE A 134 -11.58 -7.97 -15.65
CA ILE A 134 -12.37 -7.23 -16.63
C ILE A 134 -11.65 -7.27 -17.97
N VAL A 135 -12.26 -7.92 -18.94
CA VAL A 135 -11.74 -8.03 -20.31
C VAL A 135 -12.61 -7.22 -21.24
N SER A 136 -12.02 -6.31 -21.98
CA SER A 136 -12.74 -5.47 -22.93
C SER A 136 -11.83 -5.05 -24.10
N PRO A 137 -12.40 -4.73 -25.27
CA PRO A 137 -11.67 -4.06 -26.33
C PRO A 137 -11.11 -2.71 -25.86
N PRO A 138 -10.11 -2.16 -26.56
CA PRO A 138 -9.64 -0.79 -26.31
C PRO A 138 -10.80 0.22 -26.41
N LYS A 139 -10.77 1.27 -25.57
CA LYS A 139 -11.77 2.36 -25.53
C LYS A 139 -13.21 1.91 -25.24
N ALA A 140 -13.40 0.77 -24.59
CA ALA A 140 -14.73 0.26 -24.20
C ALA A 140 -15.15 0.69 -22.78
N GLY A 141 -14.42 1.60 -22.13
CA GLY A 141 -14.75 2.11 -20.80
C GLY A 141 -14.25 1.27 -19.63
N LYS A 142 -13.24 0.43 -19.82
CA LYS A 142 -12.64 -0.40 -18.76
C LYS A 142 -12.18 0.44 -17.56
N THR A 143 -11.40 1.49 -17.80
CA THR A 143 -10.89 2.38 -16.76
C THR A 143 -12.03 3.11 -16.02
N THR A 144 -13.06 3.56 -16.77
CA THR A 144 -14.27 4.17 -16.17
C THR A 144 -14.98 3.19 -15.26
N LEU A 145 -15.14 1.93 -15.68
CA LEU A 145 -15.79 0.90 -14.88
C LEU A 145 -15.01 0.61 -13.59
N LEU A 146 -13.68 0.49 -13.66
CA LEU A 146 -12.82 0.30 -12.50
C LEU A 146 -12.92 1.47 -11.52
N LYS A 147 -12.92 2.71 -12.03
CA LYS A 147 -13.10 3.91 -11.24
C LYS A 147 -14.45 3.93 -10.51
N GLU A 148 -15.53 3.59 -11.19
CA GLU A 148 -16.87 3.52 -10.59
C GLU A 148 -16.97 2.40 -9.53
N ILE A 149 -16.33 1.24 -9.76
CA ILE A 149 -16.24 0.18 -8.75
C ILE A 149 -15.53 0.70 -7.51
N ALA A 150 -14.37 1.33 -7.65
CA ALA A 150 -13.60 1.88 -6.55
C ALA A 150 -14.40 2.92 -5.74
N LEU A 151 -15.07 3.85 -6.43
CA LEU A 151 -15.94 4.84 -5.78
C LEU A 151 -17.14 4.21 -5.05
N SER A 152 -17.71 3.13 -5.61
CA SER A 152 -18.80 2.41 -4.95
C SER A 152 -18.31 1.68 -3.71
N VAL A 153 -17.17 0.97 -3.78
CA VAL A 153 -16.56 0.30 -2.63
C VAL A 153 -16.22 1.30 -1.52
N GLN A 154 -15.64 2.44 -1.86
CA GLN A 154 -15.33 3.50 -0.89
C GLN A 154 -16.57 3.99 -0.11
N LYS A 155 -17.73 4.02 -0.77
CA LYS A 155 -18.99 4.43 -0.14
C LYS A 155 -19.63 3.33 0.70
N THR A 156 -19.55 2.09 0.25
CA THR A 156 -20.24 0.95 0.90
C THR A 156 -19.40 0.27 1.96
N GLU A 157 -18.08 0.34 1.83
CA GLU A 157 -17.08 -0.28 2.72
C GLU A 157 -16.03 0.76 3.15
N PRO A 158 -16.40 1.80 3.92
CA PRO A 158 -15.51 2.93 4.22
C PRO A 158 -14.25 2.54 5.02
N ASP A 159 -14.30 1.43 5.74
CA ASP A 159 -13.18 0.91 6.52
C ASP A 159 -12.22 0.02 5.70
N MET A 160 -12.57 -0.28 4.45
CA MET A 160 -11.75 -1.12 3.59
C MET A 160 -10.54 -0.33 3.07
N HIS A 161 -9.34 -0.86 3.30
CA HIS A 161 -8.13 -0.33 2.69
C HIS A 161 -8.08 -0.72 1.22
N MET A 162 -7.99 0.28 0.35
CA MET A 162 -8.01 0.11 -1.11
C MET A 162 -6.67 0.53 -1.70
N ILE A 163 -6.05 -0.37 -2.44
CA ILE A 163 -4.85 -0.07 -3.24
C ILE A 163 -5.22 -0.17 -4.71
N ILE A 164 -5.01 0.91 -5.44
CA ILE A 164 -5.20 0.97 -6.88
C ILE A 164 -3.81 0.99 -7.52
N LEU A 165 -3.49 -0.06 -8.26
CA LEU A 165 -2.22 -0.18 -8.98
C LEU A 165 -2.46 0.08 -10.47
N LEU A 166 -1.81 1.12 -10.99
CA LEU A 166 -1.84 1.50 -12.39
C LEU A 166 -0.48 1.22 -13.03
N ILE A 167 -0.42 0.32 -14.01
CA ILE A 167 0.81 -0.05 -14.70
C ILE A 167 0.70 0.32 -16.17
N ASP A 168 1.73 1.00 -16.70
CA ASP A 168 1.81 1.41 -18.10
C ASP A 168 0.64 2.33 -18.52
N GLU A 169 0.14 3.13 -17.56
CA GLU A 169 -0.97 4.04 -17.80
C GLU A 169 -0.48 5.44 -18.25
N ARG A 170 -1.37 6.21 -18.81
CA ARG A 170 -1.07 7.58 -19.20
C ARG A 170 -1.08 8.52 -18.00
N PRO A 171 -0.18 9.51 -17.90
CA PRO A 171 -0.14 10.45 -16.77
C PRO A 171 -1.48 11.14 -16.50
N GLU A 172 -2.23 11.49 -17.56
CA GLU A 172 -3.55 12.13 -17.43
C GLU A 172 -4.59 11.17 -16.82
N GLU A 173 -4.53 9.86 -17.13
CA GLU A 173 -5.43 8.86 -16.54
C GLU A 173 -5.09 8.60 -15.07
N VAL A 174 -3.80 8.59 -14.73
CA VAL A 174 -3.34 8.50 -13.34
C VAL A 174 -3.86 9.68 -12.52
N THR A 175 -3.72 10.90 -13.04
CA THR A 175 -4.20 12.12 -12.36
C THR A 175 -5.70 12.08 -12.16
N ASP A 176 -6.49 11.72 -13.20
CA ASP A 176 -7.94 11.61 -13.12
C ASP A 176 -8.40 10.61 -12.05
N ILE A 177 -7.72 9.47 -11.93
CA ILE A 177 -8.06 8.46 -10.91
C ILE A 177 -7.69 8.96 -9.51
N ARG A 178 -6.51 9.56 -9.33
CA ARG A 178 -6.06 10.09 -8.03
C ARG A 178 -6.98 11.18 -7.51
N GLU A 179 -7.40 12.12 -8.37
CA GLU A 179 -8.30 13.20 -8.00
C GLU A 179 -9.74 12.71 -7.72
N ALA A 180 -10.17 11.65 -8.42
CA ALA A 180 -11.51 11.13 -8.26
C ALA A 180 -11.68 10.23 -7.04
N ILE A 181 -10.64 9.51 -6.63
CA ILE A 181 -10.70 8.49 -5.58
C ILE A 181 -9.73 8.90 -4.46
N GLU A 182 -10.10 9.94 -3.72
CA GLU A 182 -9.37 10.40 -2.53
C GLU A 182 -10.02 9.85 -1.26
N GLY A 183 -9.19 9.45 -0.29
CA GLY A 183 -9.69 9.01 1.02
C GLY A 183 -8.58 8.53 1.93
N PRO A 184 -8.85 8.46 3.25
CA PRO A 184 -7.84 8.09 4.24
C PRO A 184 -7.37 6.63 4.11
N ASN A 185 -8.19 5.77 3.50
CA ASN A 185 -7.92 4.34 3.32
C ASN A 185 -7.68 3.99 1.84
N VAL A 186 -7.30 4.96 1.00
CA VAL A 186 -7.06 4.76 -0.43
C VAL A 186 -5.63 5.13 -0.77
N GLU A 187 -4.95 4.22 -1.45
CA GLU A 187 -3.62 4.45 -2.01
C GLU A 187 -3.66 4.21 -3.52
N VAL A 188 -3.15 5.17 -4.29
CA VAL A 188 -2.99 5.03 -5.75
C VAL A 188 -1.51 4.95 -6.06
N ILE A 189 -1.07 3.78 -6.46
CA ILE A 189 0.31 3.46 -6.83
C ILE A 189 0.36 3.27 -8.34
N TYR A 190 1.37 3.84 -8.98
CA TYR A 190 1.39 3.88 -10.44
C TYR A 190 2.80 3.80 -11.03
N SER A 191 2.85 3.42 -12.29
CA SER A 191 3.97 3.63 -13.19
C SER A 191 3.42 4.00 -14.57
N THR A 192 3.97 5.08 -15.13
CA THR A 192 3.50 5.63 -16.40
C THR A 192 4.25 5.02 -17.59
N PHE A 193 3.65 5.08 -18.78
CA PHE A 193 4.13 4.40 -20.00
C PHE A 193 5.53 4.84 -20.45
N ASP A 194 6.00 5.99 -19.99
CA ASP A 194 7.33 6.57 -20.28
C ASP A 194 8.42 6.10 -19.31
N GLU A 195 8.07 5.33 -18.29
CA GLU A 195 9.02 4.78 -17.33
C GLU A 195 9.69 3.49 -17.86
N LEU A 196 10.83 3.15 -17.25
CA LEU A 196 11.57 1.93 -17.60
C LEU A 196 10.83 0.66 -17.13
N PRO A 197 10.95 -0.47 -17.86
CA PRO A 197 10.33 -1.74 -17.47
C PRO A 197 10.67 -2.21 -16.05
N GLU A 198 11.88 -1.91 -15.57
CA GLU A 198 12.30 -2.23 -14.21
C GLU A 198 11.48 -1.49 -13.15
N HIS A 199 11.00 -0.28 -13.45
CA HIS A 199 10.11 0.48 -12.56
C HIS A 199 8.74 -0.19 -12.46
N HIS A 200 8.14 -0.56 -13.60
CA HIS A 200 6.87 -1.30 -13.62
C HIS A 200 6.95 -2.59 -12.79
N LYS A 201 8.03 -3.34 -12.98
CA LYS A 201 8.27 -4.57 -12.22
C LYS A 201 8.38 -4.29 -10.73
N ARG A 202 9.22 -3.32 -10.32
CA ARG A 202 9.45 -3.00 -8.92
C ARG A 202 8.19 -2.52 -8.20
N VAL A 203 7.44 -1.61 -8.82
CA VAL A 203 6.16 -1.13 -8.26
C VAL A 203 5.18 -2.27 -8.07
N SER A 204 5.07 -3.17 -9.05
CA SER A 204 4.21 -4.35 -8.98
C SER A 204 4.62 -5.29 -7.85
N GLU A 205 5.92 -5.58 -7.71
CA GLU A 205 6.46 -6.44 -6.65
C GLU A 205 6.18 -5.84 -5.26
N MET A 206 6.33 -4.53 -5.10
CA MET A 206 6.06 -3.85 -3.83
C MET A 206 4.58 -3.86 -3.44
N VAL A 207 3.67 -3.75 -4.43
CA VAL A 207 2.21 -3.80 -4.16
C VAL A 207 1.75 -5.22 -3.83
N VAL A 208 2.38 -6.24 -4.40
CA VAL A 208 2.02 -7.66 -4.16
C VAL A 208 2.59 -8.16 -2.83
N ALA A 209 3.69 -7.58 -2.34
CA ALA A 209 4.30 -7.98 -1.06
C ALA A 209 3.46 -7.57 0.15
#